data_90660a4575d1f87cddf4408dd7a2cbe7
#
_entry.id   90660a4575d1f87cddf4408dd7a2cbe7
#
_cell.length_a   1.000
_cell.length_b   1.000
_cell.length_c   1.000
_cell.angle_alpha   90.00
_cell.angle_beta   90.00
_cell.angle_gamma   90.00
#
_symmetry.space_group_name_H-M   'P 1'
#
loop_
_entity.id
_entity.type
_entity.pdbx_description
1 polymer ?
#
loop_
_entity_poly.entity_id
_entity_poly.type
_entity_poly.pdbx_seq_one_letter_code
_entity_poly.pdbx_strand_id
1 'polypeptide(L)'
;GHSASGIATDGYASEEWHVGVINTIADLDDSEKVEEFLLNLLKEFVISREEHRGQVEVIQFDSKSKEQEMLSFNGEYVANERLAVLRELNVSLRCGFDLCRLIRLLEELNSCYCSAHYYACAMLLRAVIDHVPPIFGKNKFAEVANSFGRSKKSQLLRLDNSLRDVGDGVLHTHIRKKEILISVNQIRFEPEFDILLSEIILKLQI
;
A
#
# COMPACT_ATOMS: atom_id res chain seq x y z
N GLY A 1 16.41 38.78 -0.75
CA GLY A 1 17.13 37.58 -0.33
C GLY A 1 16.59 37.11 1.01
N HIS A 2 15.49 36.33 1.00
CA HIS A 2 15.08 35.62 2.20
C HIS A 2 15.74 34.22 2.09
N SER A 3 16.70 33.96 2.99
CA SER A 3 17.37 32.67 3.09
C SER A 3 16.42 31.60 3.62
N ALA A 4 16.49 30.41 3.08
CA ALA A 4 15.70 29.22 3.42
C ALA A 4 16.01 28.66 4.82
N SER A 5 16.11 29.50 5.87
CA SER A 5 16.47 29.10 7.23
C SER A 5 15.28 28.63 8.09
N GLY A 6 14.16 28.28 7.48
CA GLY A 6 12.93 27.96 8.21
C GLY A 6 12.45 26.49 8.12
N ILE A 7 13.25 25.57 7.59
CA ILE A 7 12.88 24.14 7.60
C ILE A 7 13.26 23.56 8.97
N ALA A 8 12.25 23.12 9.72
CA ALA A 8 12.49 22.43 10.97
C ALA A 8 13.25 21.12 10.74
N THR A 9 14.09 20.72 11.68
CA THR A 9 14.95 19.53 11.62
C THR A 9 14.21 18.19 11.51
N ASP A 10 12.88 18.21 11.65
CA ASP A 10 11.97 17.07 11.52
C ASP A 10 11.36 16.89 10.12
N GLY A 11 11.76 17.74 9.16
CA GLY A 11 11.30 17.66 7.75
C GLY A 11 9.98 18.35 7.46
N TYR A 12 9.37 19.05 8.43
CA TYR A 12 8.19 19.86 8.21
C TYR A 12 8.57 21.35 8.15
N ALA A 13 8.03 22.06 7.15
CA ALA A 13 8.20 23.51 7.06
C ALA A 13 7.46 24.20 8.22
N SER A 14 8.07 25.22 8.85
CA SER A 14 7.44 25.98 9.90
C SER A 14 6.22 26.77 9.37
N GLU A 15 5.28 27.11 10.26
CA GLU A 15 4.09 27.89 9.90
C GLU A 15 4.50 29.27 9.33
N GLU A 16 5.54 29.89 9.87
CA GLU A 16 6.13 31.14 9.39
C GLU A 16 6.68 31.02 7.97
N TRP A 17 7.28 29.87 7.61
CA TRP A 17 7.78 29.60 6.27
C TRP A 17 6.64 29.50 5.26
N HIS A 18 5.54 28.79 5.62
CA HIS A 18 4.35 28.69 4.76
C HIS A 18 3.73 30.07 4.48
N VAL A 19 3.59 30.89 5.52
CA VAL A 19 3.07 32.27 5.40
C VAL A 19 3.99 33.11 4.52
N GLY A 20 5.32 32.97 4.67
CA GLY A 20 6.31 33.66 3.85
C GLY A 20 6.21 33.30 2.38
N VAL A 21 6.07 32.01 2.04
CA VAL A 21 5.90 31.53 0.66
C VAL A 21 4.60 32.06 0.04
N ILE A 22 3.49 31.99 0.77
CA ILE A 22 2.18 32.45 0.29
C ILE A 22 2.22 33.96 0.00
N ASN A 23 2.80 34.78 0.90
CA ASN A 23 2.92 36.20 0.70
C ASN A 23 3.81 36.54 -0.50
N THR A 24 4.93 35.82 -0.69
CA THR A 24 5.81 36.05 -1.83
C THR A 24 5.08 35.70 -3.15
N ILE A 25 4.30 34.63 -3.20
CA ILE A 25 3.51 34.28 -4.39
C ILE A 25 2.42 35.34 -4.67
N ALA A 26 1.78 35.85 -3.62
CA ALA A 26 0.76 36.88 -3.75
C ALA A 26 1.30 38.24 -4.28
N ASP A 27 2.57 38.51 -4.05
CA ASP A 27 3.25 39.73 -4.53
C ASP A 27 3.80 39.61 -5.95
N LEU A 28 3.74 38.40 -6.58
CA LEU A 28 4.18 38.16 -7.95
C LEU A 28 3.02 38.38 -8.93
N ASP A 29 3.13 39.45 -9.73
CA ASP A 29 2.10 39.91 -10.69
C ASP A 29 2.12 39.14 -12.04
N ASP A 30 3.00 38.14 -12.20
CA ASP A 30 3.26 37.47 -13.47
C ASP A 30 3.39 35.97 -13.27
N SER A 31 2.65 35.18 -14.06
CA SER A 31 2.64 33.72 -13.97
C SER A 31 4.00 33.07 -14.25
N GLU A 32 4.81 33.66 -15.15
CA GLU A 32 6.19 33.18 -15.41
C GLU A 32 7.09 33.33 -14.18
N LYS A 33 6.96 34.44 -13.44
CA LYS A 33 7.72 34.66 -12.21
C LYS A 33 7.29 33.74 -11.07
N VAL A 34 6.00 33.39 -11.01
CA VAL A 34 5.47 32.41 -10.05
C VAL A 34 6.05 31.03 -10.35
N GLU A 35 6.09 30.61 -11.62
CA GLU A 35 6.69 29.32 -12.01
C GLU A 35 8.19 29.27 -11.70
N GLU A 36 8.94 30.33 -12.00
CA GLU A 36 10.37 30.39 -11.70
C GLU A 36 10.64 30.35 -10.19
N PHE A 37 9.83 31.04 -9.40
CA PHE A 37 9.90 31.01 -7.93
C PHE A 37 9.65 29.62 -7.38
N LEU A 38 8.57 28.94 -7.84
CA LEU A 38 8.23 27.58 -7.42
C LEU A 38 9.30 26.55 -7.83
N LEU A 39 9.86 26.68 -9.04
CA LEU A 39 10.94 25.82 -9.49
C LEU A 39 12.22 25.98 -8.64
N ASN A 40 12.56 27.21 -8.27
CA ASN A 40 13.70 27.46 -7.40
C ASN A 40 13.48 26.92 -5.99
N LEU A 41 12.27 27.09 -5.45
CA LEU A 41 11.88 26.55 -4.16
C LEU A 41 11.97 25.02 -4.12
N LEU A 42 11.51 24.35 -5.18
CA LEU A 42 11.62 22.90 -5.33
C LEU A 42 13.07 22.43 -5.42
N LYS A 43 13.93 23.17 -6.15
CA LYS A 43 15.37 22.84 -6.23
C LYS A 43 16.05 22.96 -4.87
N GLU A 44 15.79 24.03 -4.12
CA GLU A 44 16.32 24.20 -2.76
C GLU A 44 15.83 23.10 -1.81
N PHE A 45 14.57 22.69 -1.93
CA PHE A 45 14.01 21.62 -1.13
C PHE A 45 14.63 20.25 -1.44
N VAL A 46 14.90 19.95 -2.72
CA VAL A 46 15.57 18.71 -3.16
C VAL A 46 17.01 18.69 -2.67
N ILE A 47 17.75 19.80 -2.83
CA ILE A 47 19.17 19.90 -2.39
C ILE A 47 19.25 19.74 -0.87
N SER A 48 18.39 20.45 -0.10
CA SER A 48 18.35 20.33 1.36
C SER A 48 18.05 18.89 1.81
N ARG A 49 17.19 18.18 1.10
CA ARG A 49 16.86 16.77 1.41
C ARG A 49 18.01 15.81 1.09
N GLU A 50 18.82 16.10 0.08
CA GLU A 50 20.04 15.32 -0.26
C GLU A 50 21.16 15.58 0.74
N GLU A 51 21.34 16.82 1.21
CA GLU A 51 22.32 17.16 2.24
C GLU A 51 21.99 16.51 3.60
N HIS A 52 20.72 16.45 3.97
CA HIS A 52 20.27 15.75 5.18
C HIS A 52 20.39 14.23 5.07
N ARG A 53 20.30 13.65 3.86
CA ARG A 53 20.58 12.22 3.64
C ARG A 53 22.02 11.83 3.92
N GLY A 54 22.96 12.76 3.75
CA GLY A 54 24.39 12.54 4.03
C GLY A 54 24.76 12.62 5.51
N GLN A 55 23.90 13.17 6.37
CA GLN A 55 24.16 13.34 7.80
C GLN A 55 23.39 12.38 8.72
N VAL A 56 22.48 11.58 8.18
CA VAL A 56 21.90 10.47 8.94
C VAL A 56 23.00 9.41 9.03
N GLU A 57 23.61 9.26 10.22
CA GLU A 57 24.34 8.05 10.56
C GLU A 57 23.43 6.87 10.23
N VAL A 58 23.73 6.20 9.13
CA VAL A 58 23.10 4.94 8.77
C VAL A 58 23.48 4.00 9.89
N ILE A 59 22.59 3.79 10.86
CA ILE A 59 22.61 2.57 11.64
C ILE A 59 22.60 1.50 10.55
N GLN A 60 23.76 0.88 10.34
CA GLN A 60 23.93 -0.21 9.39
C GLN A 60 23.07 -1.38 9.90
N PHE A 61 21.78 -1.28 9.64
CA PHE A 61 20.96 -2.46 9.46
C PHE A 61 21.57 -3.16 8.24
N ASP A 62 21.95 -4.39 8.41
CA ASP A 62 22.59 -5.24 7.42
C ASP A 62 21.88 -5.11 6.05
N SER A 63 22.32 -4.12 5.27
CA SER A 63 21.68 -3.71 3.99
C SER A 63 21.86 -4.78 2.91
N LYS A 64 22.83 -5.69 3.08
CA LYS A 64 23.11 -6.76 2.10
C LYS A 64 21.98 -7.76 1.97
N SER A 65 21.25 -8.07 3.06
CA SER A 65 20.11 -8.97 2.98
C SER A 65 18.87 -8.31 2.34
N LYS A 66 18.68 -6.99 2.55
CA LYS A 66 17.57 -6.24 1.96
C LYS A 66 17.76 -5.93 0.47
N GLU A 67 18.96 -5.59 0.04
CA GLU A 67 19.24 -5.36 -1.39
C GLU A 67 19.07 -6.65 -2.21
N GLN A 68 19.45 -7.80 -1.68
CA GLN A 68 19.20 -9.08 -2.35
C GLN A 68 17.71 -9.48 -2.37
N GLU A 69 16.94 -9.16 -1.35
CA GLU A 69 15.48 -9.36 -1.37
C GLU A 69 14.78 -8.34 -2.29
N MET A 70 15.18 -7.05 -2.29
CA MET A 70 14.60 -6.03 -3.17
C MET A 70 14.90 -6.25 -4.66
N LEU A 71 16.06 -6.79 -5.01
CA LEU A 71 16.44 -7.08 -6.41
C LEU A 71 15.70 -8.29 -7.02
N SER A 72 15.03 -9.12 -6.21
CA SER A 72 14.29 -10.29 -6.68
C SER A 72 12.77 -10.08 -6.82
N PHE A 73 12.23 -8.94 -6.42
CA PHE A 73 10.79 -8.70 -6.33
C PHE A 73 10.30 -7.66 -7.34
N ASN A 74 10.33 -8.01 -8.63
CA ASN A 74 9.64 -7.27 -9.70
C ASN A 74 8.22 -7.81 -9.97
N GLY A 75 7.57 -8.44 -8.99
CA GLY A 75 6.26 -9.07 -9.16
C GLY A 75 5.14 -8.30 -8.47
N GLU A 76 4.04 -8.09 -9.17
CA GLU A 76 2.79 -7.62 -8.58
C GLU A 76 2.16 -8.76 -7.78
N TYR A 77 1.57 -8.44 -6.61
CA TYR A 77 0.83 -9.42 -5.80
C TYR A 77 -0.49 -9.81 -6.49
N VAL A 78 -1.15 -8.83 -7.08
CA VAL A 78 -2.38 -8.97 -7.87
C VAL A 78 -2.08 -8.58 -9.30
N ALA A 79 -2.34 -9.48 -10.24
CA ALA A 79 -2.13 -9.22 -11.66
C ALA A 79 -2.97 -8.01 -12.16
N ASN A 80 -2.35 -7.15 -12.97
CA ASN A 80 -3.01 -5.97 -13.52
C ASN A 80 -4.25 -6.31 -14.35
N GLU A 81 -4.28 -7.46 -14.99
CA GLU A 81 -5.44 -7.96 -15.73
C GLU A 81 -6.65 -8.16 -14.82
N ARG A 82 -6.44 -8.68 -13.60
CA ARG A 82 -7.51 -8.81 -12.59
C ARG A 82 -8.07 -7.47 -12.17
N LEU A 83 -7.20 -6.49 -11.92
CA LEU A 83 -7.58 -5.13 -11.58
C LEU A 83 -8.35 -4.45 -12.72
N ALA A 84 -7.91 -4.63 -13.98
CA ALA A 84 -8.59 -4.09 -15.14
C ALA A 84 -10.04 -4.61 -15.26
N VAL A 85 -10.23 -5.92 -15.13
CA VAL A 85 -11.57 -6.54 -15.17
C VAL A 85 -12.45 -6.03 -14.01
N LEU A 86 -11.94 -5.90 -12.80
CA LEU A 86 -12.71 -5.36 -11.67
C LEU A 86 -13.11 -3.89 -11.88
N ARG A 87 -12.24 -3.06 -12.49
CA ARG A 87 -12.55 -1.68 -12.84
C ARG A 87 -13.67 -1.61 -13.90
N GLU A 88 -13.62 -2.46 -14.94
CA GLU A 88 -14.67 -2.55 -15.97
C GLU A 88 -16.02 -2.96 -15.36
N LEU A 89 -16.04 -3.95 -14.48
CA LEU A 89 -17.24 -4.39 -13.76
C LEU A 89 -17.81 -3.27 -12.90
N ASN A 90 -16.96 -2.50 -12.21
CA ASN A 90 -17.39 -1.38 -11.40
C ASN A 90 -18.04 -0.26 -12.23
N VAL A 91 -17.46 0.08 -13.37
CA VAL A 91 -17.99 1.11 -14.30
C VAL A 91 -19.32 0.68 -14.92
N SER A 92 -19.48 -0.62 -15.22
CA SER A 92 -20.70 -1.14 -15.85
C SER A 92 -21.93 -1.09 -14.94
N LEU A 93 -21.76 -0.92 -13.62
CA LEU A 93 -22.80 -0.93 -12.59
C LEU A 93 -23.74 -2.17 -12.63
N ARG A 94 -23.37 -3.20 -13.39
CA ARG A 94 -24.20 -4.42 -13.57
C ARG A 94 -24.04 -5.42 -12.43
N CYS A 95 -22.93 -5.32 -11.70
CA CYS A 95 -22.59 -6.28 -10.65
C CYS A 95 -23.36 -6.07 -9.33
N GLY A 96 -24.15 -4.99 -9.19
CA GLY A 96 -24.93 -4.70 -7.98
C GLY A 96 -24.11 -4.32 -6.74
N PHE A 97 -22.77 -4.17 -6.88
CA PHE A 97 -21.84 -3.79 -5.81
C PHE A 97 -20.98 -2.61 -6.24
N ASP A 98 -20.68 -1.71 -5.31
CA ASP A 98 -19.61 -0.73 -5.47
C ASP A 98 -18.27 -1.40 -5.14
N LEU A 99 -17.41 -1.55 -6.15
CA LEU A 99 -16.11 -2.20 -6.04
C LEU A 99 -14.97 -1.22 -5.75
N CYS A 100 -15.23 0.08 -5.63
CA CYS A 100 -14.19 1.10 -5.43
C CYS A 100 -13.27 0.77 -4.25
N ARG A 101 -13.83 0.34 -3.11
CA ARG A 101 -13.02 -0.04 -1.95
C ARG A 101 -12.19 -1.29 -2.19
N LEU A 102 -12.76 -2.31 -2.81
CA LEU A 102 -12.01 -3.53 -3.15
C LEU A 102 -10.85 -3.20 -4.08
N ILE A 103 -11.10 -2.48 -5.17
CA ILE A 103 -10.07 -2.08 -6.13
C ILE A 103 -8.96 -1.30 -5.42
N ARG A 104 -9.31 -0.34 -4.56
CA ARG A 104 -8.34 0.45 -3.83
C ARG A 104 -7.46 -0.39 -2.90
N LEU A 105 -8.05 -1.33 -2.15
CA LEU A 105 -7.29 -2.25 -1.30
C LEU A 105 -6.29 -3.09 -2.10
N LEU A 106 -6.66 -3.54 -3.30
CA LEU A 106 -5.78 -4.33 -4.18
C LEU A 106 -4.65 -3.49 -4.78
N GLU A 107 -4.93 -2.23 -5.16
CA GLU A 107 -3.91 -1.29 -5.63
C GLU A 107 -2.88 -0.95 -4.54
N GLU A 108 -3.35 -0.69 -3.32
CA GLU A 108 -2.48 -0.44 -2.17
C GLU A 108 -1.66 -1.69 -1.80
N LEU A 109 -2.26 -2.89 -1.91
CA LEU A 109 -1.55 -4.15 -1.70
C LEU A 109 -0.37 -4.29 -2.67
N ASN A 110 -0.57 -4.04 -3.97
CA ASN A 110 0.50 -4.06 -4.96
C ASN A 110 1.60 -3.04 -4.62
N SER A 111 1.23 -1.81 -4.28
CA SER A 111 2.18 -0.77 -3.90
C SER A 111 3.01 -1.16 -2.67
N CYS A 112 2.36 -1.67 -1.62
CA CYS A 112 3.02 -2.11 -0.41
C CYS A 112 3.93 -3.32 -0.66
N TYR A 113 3.50 -4.24 -1.51
CA TYR A 113 4.27 -5.45 -1.84
C TYR A 113 5.53 -5.12 -2.62
N CYS A 114 5.44 -4.28 -3.66
CA CYS A 114 6.60 -3.77 -4.40
C CYS A 114 7.60 -3.02 -3.51
N SER A 115 7.09 -2.37 -2.46
CA SER A 115 7.92 -1.62 -1.49
C SER A 115 8.39 -2.46 -0.28
N ALA A 116 8.16 -3.78 -0.31
CA ALA A 116 8.48 -4.70 0.79
C ALA A 116 7.86 -4.32 2.16
N HIS A 117 6.71 -3.63 2.15
CA HIS A 117 5.98 -3.25 3.36
C HIS A 117 5.08 -4.40 3.85
N TYR A 118 5.68 -5.49 4.30
CA TYR A 118 4.97 -6.76 4.56
C TYR A 118 3.94 -6.70 5.69
N TYR A 119 4.13 -5.84 6.70
CA TYR A 119 3.11 -5.58 7.72
C TYR A 119 1.84 -4.99 7.12
N ALA A 120 1.99 -4.00 6.22
CA ALA A 120 0.85 -3.41 5.51
C ALA A 120 0.19 -4.42 4.57
N CYS A 121 0.98 -5.24 3.85
CA CYS A 121 0.45 -6.31 3.01
C CYS A 121 -0.42 -7.30 3.81
N ALA A 122 0.05 -7.75 4.98
CA ALA A 122 -0.72 -8.66 5.84
C ALA A 122 -2.07 -8.05 6.24
N MET A 123 -2.09 -6.75 6.59
CA MET A 123 -3.32 -6.05 6.97
C MET A 123 -4.26 -5.85 5.79
N LEU A 124 -3.74 -5.51 4.61
CA LEU A 124 -4.55 -5.34 3.40
C LEU A 124 -5.16 -6.66 2.93
N LEU A 125 -4.39 -7.76 2.93
CA LEU A 125 -4.88 -9.09 2.63
C LEU A 125 -6.01 -9.49 3.58
N ARG A 126 -5.83 -9.25 4.88
CA ARG A 126 -6.84 -9.49 5.89
C ARG A 126 -8.09 -8.66 5.64
N ALA A 127 -7.94 -7.36 5.32
CA ALA A 127 -9.06 -6.48 5.03
C ALA A 127 -9.86 -6.94 3.81
N VAL A 128 -9.20 -7.45 2.76
CA VAL A 128 -9.87 -7.98 1.57
C VAL A 128 -10.72 -9.20 1.91
N ILE A 129 -10.18 -10.21 2.61
CA ILE A 129 -10.95 -11.42 2.94
C ILE A 129 -12.13 -11.15 3.87
N ASP A 130 -12.07 -10.12 4.71
CA ASP A 130 -13.21 -9.70 5.54
C ASP A 130 -14.21 -8.82 4.78
N HIS A 131 -13.80 -8.20 3.67
CA HIS A 131 -14.64 -7.31 2.88
C HIS A 131 -15.51 -8.02 1.83
N VAL A 132 -15.03 -9.12 1.25
CA VAL A 132 -15.66 -9.75 0.06
C VAL A 132 -16.82 -10.73 0.34
N PRO A 133 -17.08 -11.26 1.54
CA PRO A 133 -18.15 -12.24 1.76
C PRO A 133 -19.54 -11.85 1.25
N PRO A 134 -19.98 -10.57 1.32
CA PRO A 134 -21.29 -10.16 0.79
C PRO A 134 -21.46 -10.41 -0.71
N ILE A 135 -20.40 -10.38 -1.50
CA ILE A 135 -20.43 -10.69 -2.96
C ILE A 135 -20.94 -12.12 -3.18
N PHE A 136 -20.66 -13.02 -2.25
CA PHE A 136 -21.11 -14.43 -2.28
C PHE A 136 -22.41 -14.65 -1.48
N GLY A 137 -23.06 -13.59 -0.98
CA GLY A 137 -24.22 -13.68 -0.13
C GLY A 137 -23.92 -14.31 1.23
N LYS A 138 -22.71 -14.10 1.77
CA LYS A 138 -22.23 -14.65 3.03
C LYS A 138 -21.82 -13.53 3.99
N ASN A 139 -21.73 -13.86 5.29
CA ASN A 139 -21.31 -12.92 6.33
C ASN A 139 -19.82 -13.11 6.71
N LYS A 140 -19.29 -14.31 6.54
CA LYS A 140 -17.90 -14.66 6.93
C LYS A 140 -17.19 -15.36 5.79
N PHE A 141 -15.89 -15.15 5.70
CA PHE A 141 -15.07 -15.76 4.65
C PHE A 141 -15.03 -17.30 4.71
N ALA A 142 -15.02 -17.86 5.90
CA ALA A 142 -15.14 -19.32 6.07
C ALA A 142 -16.42 -19.91 5.45
N GLU A 143 -17.53 -19.16 5.44
CA GLU A 143 -18.78 -19.59 4.77
C GLU A 143 -18.62 -19.51 3.23
N VAL A 144 -17.91 -18.51 2.74
CA VAL A 144 -17.53 -18.41 1.31
C VAL A 144 -16.71 -19.62 0.90
N ALA A 145 -15.62 -19.91 1.62
CA ALA A 145 -14.79 -21.08 1.36
C ALA A 145 -15.56 -22.40 1.38
N ASN A 146 -16.48 -22.57 2.35
CA ASN A 146 -17.32 -23.75 2.49
C ASN A 146 -18.35 -23.92 1.35
N SER A 147 -18.67 -22.87 0.59
CA SER A 147 -19.61 -22.96 -0.54
C SER A 147 -18.98 -23.56 -1.81
N PHE A 148 -17.66 -23.73 -1.85
CA PHE A 148 -16.95 -24.27 -3.00
C PHE A 148 -16.71 -25.79 -2.88
N GLY A 149 -16.39 -26.42 -4.03
CA GLY A 149 -15.98 -27.81 -4.10
C GLY A 149 -14.65 -28.07 -3.36
N ARG A 150 -14.37 -29.32 -3.00
CA ARG A 150 -13.31 -29.78 -2.09
C ARG A 150 -11.96 -29.12 -2.32
N SER A 151 -11.50 -29.00 -3.57
CA SER A 151 -10.18 -28.44 -3.90
C SER A 151 -10.10 -26.95 -3.57
N LYS A 152 -11.00 -26.13 -4.12
CA LYS A 152 -11.05 -24.68 -3.85
C LYS A 152 -11.33 -24.37 -2.37
N LYS A 153 -12.25 -25.14 -1.75
CA LYS A 153 -12.53 -25.02 -0.33
C LYS A 153 -11.28 -25.15 0.53
N SER A 154 -10.45 -26.18 0.30
CA SER A 154 -9.24 -26.39 1.11
C SER A 154 -8.23 -25.25 0.95
N GLN A 155 -8.08 -24.69 -0.26
CA GLN A 155 -7.19 -23.58 -0.54
C GLN A 155 -7.68 -22.27 0.11
N LEU A 156 -8.97 -21.95 -0.01
CA LEU A 156 -9.54 -20.75 0.58
C LEU A 156 -9.60 -20.81 2.11
N LEU A 157 -9.83 -22.00 2.71
CA LEU A 157 -9.74 -22.15 4.17
C LEU A 157 -8.30 -21.98 4.67
N ARG A 158 -7.31 -22.49 3.90
CA ARG A 158 -5.90 -22.26 4.22
C ARG A 158 -5.57 -20.76 4.18
N LEU A 159 -6.02 -20.06 3.14
CA LEU A 159 -5.89 -18.62 3.02
C LEU A 159 -6.49 -17.89 4.23
N ASP A 160 -7.74 -18.18 4.60
CA ASP A 160 -8.43 -17.56 5.74
C ASP A 160 -7.66 -17.75 7.04
N ASN A 161 -7.31 -19.00 7.38
CA ASN A 161 -6.63 -19.32 8.63
C ASN A 161 -5.24 -18.65 8.68
N SER A 162 -4.44 -18.78 7.62
CA SER A 162 -3.10 -18.21 7.60
C SER A 162 -3.09 -16.69 7.67
N LEU A 163 -4.01 -16.00 6.98
CA LEU A 163 -4.10 -14.55 7.04
C LEU A 163 -4.62 -14.06 8.39
N ARG A 164 -5.47 -14.83 9.07
CA ARG A 164 -5.89 -14.53 10.45
C ARG A 164 -4.72 -14.64 11.40
N ASP A 165 -3.98 -15.74 11.35
CA ASP A 165 -2.83 -15.98 12.21
C ASP A 165 -1.76 -14.89 12.03
N VAL A 166 -1.44 -14.51 10.79
CA VAL A 166 -0.46 -13.44 10.51
C VAL A 166 -1.00 -12.09 10.95
N GLY A 167 -2.26 -11.76 10.62
CA GLY A 167 -2.88 -10.49 10.99
C GLY A 167 -3.00 -10.31 12.51
N ASP A 168 -3.43 -11.34 13.23
CA ASP A 168 -3.51 -11.31 14.68
C ASP A 168 -2.12 -11.21 15.32
N GLY A 169 -1.12 -11.88 14.73
CA GLY A 169 0.28 -11.73 15.13
C GLY A 169 0.80 -10.29 14.96
N VAL A 170 0.41 -9.60 13.89
CA VAL A 170 0.78 -8.20 13.66
C VAL A 170 0.09 -7.26 14.68
N LEU A 171 -1.20 -7.47 14.93
CA LEU A 171 -2.01 -6.55 15.75
C LEU A 171 -1.82 -6.72 17.26
N HIS A 172 -1.57 -7.96 17.71
CA HIS A 172 -1.65 -8.29 19.14
C HIS A 172 -0.30 -8.68 19.76
N THR A 173 0.79 -8.71 18.99
CA THR A 173 2.12 -8.99 19.54
C THR A 173 2.67 -7.76 20.24
N HIS A 174 2.92 -7.90 21.56
CA HIS A 174 3.60 -6.87 22.34
C HIS A 174 5.10 -6.86 22.05
N ILE A 175 5.76 -5.71 22.28
CA ILE A 175 7.21 -5.54 22.13
C ILE A 175 7.98 -6.59 22.95
N ARG A 176 9.01 -7.18 22.36
CA ARG A 176 9.86 -8.22 22.95
C ARG A 176 11.31 -7.75 23.00
N LYS A 177 12.12 -8.39 23.84
CA LYS A 177 13.57 -8.13 23.89
C LYS A 177 14.30 -8.47 22.59
N LYS A 178 13.74 -9.40 21.80
CA LYS A 178 14.19 -9.77 20.45
C LYS A 178 12.97 -9.88 19.56
N GLU A 179 12.88 -9.02 18.57
CA GLU A 179 11.80 -9.02 17.59
C GLU A 179 12.14 -9.90 16.38
N ILE A 180 11.10 -10.55 15.85
CA ILE A 180 11.16 -11.28 14.57
C ILE A 180 10.28 -10.50 13.62
N LEU A 181 10.88 -9.91 12.59
CA LEU A 181 10.14 -9.15 11.58
C LEU A 181 9.38 -10.11 10.66
N ILE A 182 8.22 -9.65 10.21
CA ILE A 182 7.46 -10.36 9.18
C ILE A 182 8.27 -10.41 7.87
N SER A 183 8.31 -11.57 7.27
CA SER A 183 9.00 -11.79 5.99
C SER A 183 8.00 -12.02 4.86
N VAL A 184 8.48 -11.92 3.61
CA VAL A 184 7.67 -12.20 2.42
C VAL A 184 7.02 -13.59 2.47
N ASN A 185 7.68 -14.59 3.03
CA ASN A 185 7.16 -15.95 3.11
C ASN A 185 5.87 -16.08 3.93
N GLN A 186 5.64 -15.15 4.87
CA GLN A 186 4.44 -15.13 5.71
C GLN A 186 3.21 -14.51 5.01
N ILE A 187 3.42 -13.88 3.85
CA ILE A 187 2.35 -13.29 3.03
C ILE A 187 2.24 -13.90 1.64
N ARG A 188 2.96 -14.97 1.34
CA ARG A 188 2.94 -15.69 0.05
C ARG A 188 1.69 -16.53 -0.11
N PHE A 189 0.59 -15.87 -0.50
CA PHE A 189 -0.70 -16.51 -0.78
C PHE A 189 -1.22 -16.11 -2.17
N GLU A 190 -0.35 -15.64 -3.07
CA GLU A 190 -0.72 -15.15 -4.40
C GLU A 190 -1.58 -16.17 -5.18
N PRO A 191 -1.26 -17.49 -5.20
CA PRO A 191 -2.08 -18.46 -5.92
C PRO A 191 -3.49 -18.62 -5.36
N GLU A 192 -3.63 -18.71 -4.03
CA GLU A 192 -4.93 -18.84 -3.35
C GLU A 192 -5.74 -17.55 -3.46
N PHE A 193 -5.03 -16.40 -3.43
CA PHE A 193 -5.65 -15.10 -3.57
C PHE A 193 -6.14 -14.85 -5.00
N ASP A 194 -5.40 -15.28 -6.03
CA ASP A 194 -5.82 -15.21 -7.43
C ASP A 194 -7.07 -16.09 -7.69
N ILE A 195 -7.15 -17.26 -7.05
CA ILE A 195 -8.36 -18.09 -7.09
C ILE A 195 -9.55 -17.33 -6.51
N LEU A 196 -9.38 -16.65 -5.36
CA LEU A 196 -10.44 -15.82 -4.78
C LEU A 196 -10.90 -14.73 -5.74
N LEU A 197 -9.95 -13.98 -6.33
CA LEU A 197 -10.27 -12.91 -7.28
C LEU A 197 -10.98 -13.44 -8.53
N SER A 198 -10.57 -14.59 -9.03
CA SER A 198 -11.25 -15.28 -10.14
C SER A 198 -12.70 -15.59 -9.81
N GLU A 199 -12.98 -16.12 -8.62
CA GLU A 199 -14.34 -16.44 -8.19
C GLU A 199 -15.20 -15.19 -7.94
N ILE A 200 -14.60 -14.11 -7.44
CA ILE A 200 -15.26 -12.81 -7.33
C ILE A 200 -15.70 -12.32 -8.70
N ILE A 201 -14.78 -12.29 -9.67
CA ILE A 201 -15.08 -11.85 -11.04
C ILE A 201 -16.20 -12.69 -11.66
N LEU A 202 -16.09 -14.01 -11.59
CA LEU A 202 -17.12 -14.92 -12.09
C LEU A 202 -18.49 -14.66 -11.44
N LYS A 203 -18.51 -14.40 -10.14
CA LYS A 203 -19.75 -14.13 -9.41
C LYS A 203 -20.41 -12.81 -9.79
N LEU A 204 -19.60 -11.81 -10.13
CA LEU A 204 -20.07 -10.46 -10.51
C LEU A 204 -20.50 -10.36 -11.96
N GLN A 205 -20.17 -11.35 -12.81
CA GLN A 205 -20.55 -11.41 -14.22
C GLN A 205 -21.91 -12.10 -14.45
N ILE A 206 -22.48 -12.73 -13.43
CA ILE A 206 -23.78 -13.42 -13.48
C ILE A 206 -24.90 -12.45 -13.16
#